data_52d1029089335d3efcfbb9f3e0d2fb5f
#
_entry.id   52d1029089335d3efcfbb9f3e0d2fb5f
#
_cell.length_a   1.000
_cell.length_b   1.000
_cell.length_c   1.000
_cell.angle_alpha   90.00
_cell.angle_beta   90.00
_cell.angle_gamma   90.00
#
_symmetry.space_group_name_H-M   'P 1'
#
loop_
_entity.id
_entity.type
_entity.pdbx_description
1 polymer ?
#
loop_
_entity_poly.entity_id
_entity_poly.type
_entity_poly.pdbx_seq_one_letter_code
_entity_poly.pdbx_strand_id
1 'polypeptide(L)'
;TMAISYDDFIRTTEPRHTKIIQKIFTKLYEQGDIYKGEYEGRYCTPCESFWTESQLVDGDKCPDCGRETYVAKEEAYFFKLSKYEDRIKELFKNPNYCFPEARANEMIANFLEPGLEDLCVTRTTFDWGIKVPFDEKHVIYVWVDALCNYITALGYMSEDDSLFKKYWPANIQVVGKEIIRFHTII
;
A
#
# COMPACT_ATOMS: atom_id res chain seq x y z
N THR A 1 -21.56 5.98 20.72
CA THR A 1 -21.38 6.92 19.60
C THR A 1 -20.36 7.96 20.01
N MET A 2 -19.37 8.21 19.15
CA MET A 2 -18.25 9.13 19.44
C MET A 2 -18.59 10.60 19.12
N ALA A 3 -19.83 10.91 18.72
CA ALA A 3 -20.31 12.25 18.37
C ALA A 3 -19.36 13.03 17.43
N ILE A 4 -18.82 12.34 16.43
CA ILE A 4 -17.93 12.94 15.42
C ILE A 4 -18.81 13.56 14.33
N SER A 5 -18.54 14.82 13.99
CA SER A 5 -19.02 15.44 12.76
C SER A 5 -17.98 15.24 11.66
N TYR A 6 -18.41 14.79 10.50
CA TYR A 6 -17.58 14.58 9.31
C TYR A 6 -18.29 15.10 8.07
N ASP A 7 -17.53 15.55 7.09
CA ASP A 7 -18.07 16.04 5.83
C ASP A 7 -18.31 14.91 4.82
N ASP A 8 -17.45 13.89 4.83
CA ASP A 8 -17.59 12.70 4.00
C ASP A 8 -17.09 11.45 4.75
N PHE A 9 -17.64 10.31 4.38
CA PHE A 9 -17.24 9.00 4.86
C PHE A 9 -17.17 8.03 3.67
N ILE A 10 -15.97 7.52 3.37
CA ILE A 10 -15.75 6.61 2.25
C ILE A 10 -15.49 5.19 2.72
N ARG A 11 -16.00 4.23 1.95
CA ARG A 11 -15.63 2.80 2.06
C ARG A 11 -14.94 2.37 0.78
N THR A 12 -13.88 1.58 0.90
CA THR A 12 -13.13 1.08 -0.25
C THR A 12 -13.92 0.11 -1.14
N THR A 13 -15.09 -0.33 -0.67
CA THR A 13 -16.05 -1.12 -1.46
C THR A 13 -17.00 -0.26 -2.31
N GLU A 14 -16.98 1.06 -2.18
CA GLU A 14 -17.85 1.94 -2.95
C GLU A 14 -17.40 2.05 -4.42
N PRO A 15 -18.35 2.07 -5.37
CA PRO A 15 -18.01 2.21 -6.79
C PRO A 15 -17.20 3.47 -7.13
N ARG A 16 -17.41 4.58 -6.39
CA ARG A 16 -16.63 5.82 -6.55
C ARG A 16 -15.16 5.64 -6.23
N HIS A 17 -14.83 4.65 -5.38
CA HIS A 17 -13.46 4.30 -5.04
C HIS A 17 -12.90 3.24 -5.99
N THR A 18 -13.58 2.09 -6.12
CA THR A 18 -13.07 0.93 -6.85
C THR A 18 -12.74 1.26 -8.31
N LYS A 19 -13.60 2.02 -9.00
CA LYS A 19 -13.37 2.45 -10.39
C LYS A 19 -12.13 3.33 -10.53
N ILE A 20 -11.88 4.20 -9.55
CA ILE A 20 -10.72 5.10 -9.59
C ILE A 20 -9.44 4.35 -9.28
N ILE A 21 -9.46 3.40 -8.33
CA ILE A 21 -8.30 2.54 -8.05
C ILE A 21 -7.86 1.79 -9.30
N GLN A 22 -8.79 1.24 -10.06
CA GLN A 22 -8.49 0.57 -11.32
C GLN A 22 -7.82 1.51 -12.33
N LYS A 23 -8.31 2.75 -12.44
CA LYS A 23 -7.68 3.78 -13.30
C LYS A 23 -6.28 4.15 -12.83
N ILE A 24 -6.09 4.34 -11.51
CA ILE A 24 -4.77 4.67 -10.92
C ILE A 24 -3.78 3.54 -11.20
N PHE A 25 -4.18 2.30 -10.94
CA PHE A 25 -3.34 1.12 -11.15
C PHE A 25 -2.93 0.97 -12.62
N THR A 26 -3.88 1.13 -13.54
CA THR A 26 -3.62 1.11 -14.99
C THR A 26 -2.64 2.21 -15.40
N LYS A 27 -2.87 3.44 -14.93
CA LYS A 27 -1.98 4.57 -15.20
C LYS A 27 -0.54 4.31 -14.74
N LEU A 28 -0.36 3.80 -13.52
CA LEU A 28 0.96 3.47 -12.98
C LEU A 28 1.64 2.35 -13.79
N TYR A 29 0.87 1.38 -14.26
CA TYR A 29 1.37 0.33 -15.14
C TYR A 29 1.81 0.88 -16.50
N GLU A 30 1.00 1.70 -17.14
CA GLU A 30 1.31 2.34 -18.42
C GLU A 30 2.52 3.28 -18.35
N GLN A 31 2.74 3.94 -17.21
CA GLN A 31 3.92 4.76 -16.93
C GLN A 31 5.19 3.94 -16.64
N GLY A 32 5.06 2.62 -16.48
CA GLY A 32 6.15 1.73 -16.12
C GLY A 32 6.57 1.83 -14.65
N ASP A 33 5.74 2.40 -13.79
CA ASP A 33 5.92 2.45 -12.33
C ASP A 33 5.41 1.17 -11.66
N ILE A 34 4.56 0.41 -12.33
CA ILE A 34 4.19 -0.95 -11.96
C ILE A 34 4.69 -1.89 -13.06
N TYR A 35 5.27 -3.02 -12.66
CA TYR A 35 5.76 -4.05 -13.56
C TYR A 35 5.42 -5.45 -13.05
N LYS A 36 5.37 -6.41 -13.95
CA LYS A 36 5.10 -7.82 -13.64
C LYS A 36 6.42 -8.52 -13.29
N GLY A 37 6.40 -9.30 -12.22
CA GLY A 37 7.55 -10.06 -11.73
C GLY A 37 7.10 -11.30 -10.97
N GLU A 38 8.04 -11.95 -10.29
CA GLU A 38 7.76 -13.09 -9.43
C GLU A 38 8.04 -12.70 -7.97
N TYR A 39 7.09 -12.96 -7.10
CA TYR A 39 7.29 -12.91 -5.66
C TYR A 39 7.71 -14.29 -5.18
N GLU A 40 8.85 -14.35 -4.50
CA GLU A 40 9.33 -15.56 -3.84
C GLU A 40 9.24 -15.38 -2.32
N GLY A 41 8.65 -16.34 -1.65
CA GLY A 41 8.50 -16.28 -0.20
C GLY A 41 8.20 -17.65 0.40
N ARG A 42 8.16 -17.71 1.73
CA ARG A 42 7.80 -18.92 2.48
C ARG A 42 6.28 -19.02 2.56
N TYR A 43 5.70 -20.01 1.91
CA TYR A 43 4.26 -20.21 1.82
C TYR A 43 3.76 -21.29 2.78
N CYS A 44 2.70 -20.97 3.49
CA CYS A 44 1.96 -21.90 4.32
C CYS A 44 0.65 -22.30 3.65
N THR A 45 0.54 -23.54 3.16
CA THR A 45 -0.66 -24.01 2.46
C THR A 45 -1.93 -23.96 3.32
N PRO A 46 -1.92 -24.37 4.61
CA PRO A 46 -3.14 -24.35 5.41
C PRO A 46 -3.64 -22.95 5.76
N CYS A 47 -2.75 -21.95 5.81
CA CYS A 47 -3.09 -20.56 6.08
C CYS A 47 -3.22 -19.74 4.79
N GLU A 48 -2.86 -20.33 3.64
CA GLU A 48 -2.84 -19.67 2.33
C GLU A 48 -2.10 -18.31 2.36
N SER A 49 -0.96 -18.26 3.09
CA SER A 49 -0.24 -17.03 3.39
C SER A 49 1.24 -17.15 3.09
N PHE A 50 1.81 -16.08 2.52
CA PHE A 50 3.24 -15.89 2.40
C PHE A 50 3.82 -15.17 3.61
N TRP A 51 5.02 -15.60 3.98
CA TRP A 51 5.78 -15.07 5.11
C TRP A 51 7.19 -14.70 4.66
N THR A 52 7.72 -13.62 5.19
CA THR A 52 9.15 -13.33 5.08
C THR A 52 9.94 -14.21 6.06
N GLU A 53 11.21 -14.45 5.78
CA GLU A 53 12.04 -15.25 6.67
C GLU A 53 12.09 -14.72 8.11
N SER A 54 12.06 -13.38 8.26
CA SER A 54 12.03 -12.72 9.57
C SER A 54 10.74 -12.90 10.37
N GLN A 55 9.67 -13.32 9.72
CA GLN A 55 8.36 -13.55 10.36
C GLN A 55 8.17 -15.00 10.79
N LEU A 56 9.00 -15.91 10.29
CA LEU A 56 8.90 -17.32 10.62
C LEU A 56 9.29 -17.59 12.08
N VAL A 57 8.73 -18.65 12.65
CA VAL A 57 9.05 -19.13 14.00
C VAL A 57 9.76 -20.48 13.92
N ASP A 58 10.64 -20.77 14.86
CA ASP A 58 11.39 -22.03 14.95
C ASP A 58 12.05 -22.44 13.62
N GLY A 59 12.66 -21.50 12.91
CA GLY A 59 13.32 -21.71 11.62
C GLY A 59 12.42 -21.44 10.44
N ASP A 60 11.56 -22.36 10.03
CA ASP A 60 10.74 -22.22 8.82
C ASP A 60 9.24 -22.52 9.04
N LYS A 61 8.77 -22.38 10.28
CA LYS A 61 7.36 -22.59 10.62
C LYS A 61 6.52 -21.33 10.49
N CYS A 62 5.29 -21.55 10.08
CA CYS A 62 4.26 -20.51 9.98
C CYS A 62 3.94 -19.92 11.38
N PRO A 63 3.95 -18.59 11.56
CA PRO A 63 3.66 -17.96 12.83
C PRO A 63 2.19 -18.15 13.28
N ASP A 64 1.27 -18.34 12.34
CA ASP A 64 -0.15 -18.50 12.65
C ASP A 64 -0.53 -19.92 13.09
N CYS A 65 -0.01 -20.94 12.41
CA CYS A 65 -0.47 -22.31 12.66
C CYS A 65 0.66 -23.28 13.10
N GLY A 66 1.90 -22.82 13.15
CA GLY A 66 3.08 -23.61 13.57
C GLY A 66 3.51 -24.73 12.61
N ARG A 67 2.89 -24.85 11.43
CA ARG A 67 3.24 -25.85 10.42
C ARG A 67 4.43 -25.40 9.58
N GLU A 68 5.14 -26.35 8.99
CA GLU A 68 6.23 -26.08 8.07
C GLU A 68 5.76 -25.29 6.85
N THR A 69 6.57 -24.34 6.42
CA THR A 69 6.38 -23.57 5.20
C THR A 69 7.38 -24.06 4.14
N TYR A 70 7.09 -23.82 2.88
CA TYR A 70 8.01 -24.12 1.79
C TYR A 70 8.21 -22.89 0.91
N VAL A 71 9.31 -22.84 0.17
CA VAL A 71 9.57 -21.76 -0.79
C VAL A 71 8.62 -21.92 -1.95
N ALA A 72 7.83 -20.88 -2.21
CA ALA A 72 6.93 -20.81 -3.33
C ALA A 72 7.16 -19.51 -4.11
N LYS A 73 6.86 -19.57 -5.40
CA LYS A 73 6.89 -18.42 -6.29
C LYS A 73 5.48 -18.13 -6.78
N GLU A 74 5.13 -16.85 -6.74
CA GLU A 74 3.86 -16.35 -7.24
C GLU A 74 4.12 -15.21 -8.21
N GLU A 75 3.45 -15.25 -9.37
CA GLU A 75 3.43 -14.13 -10.29
C GLU A 75 2.73 -12.96 -9.60
N ALA A 76 3.34 -11.79 -9.62
CA ALA A 76 2.78 -10.60 -8.98
C ALA A 76 3.19 -9.33 -9.74
N TYR A 77 2.47 -8.24 -9.46
CA TYR A 77 2.86 -6.91 -9.88
C TYR A 77 3.59 -6.18 -8.76
N PHE A 78 4.63 -5.43 -9.14
CA PHE A 78 5.47 -4.66 -8.23
C PHE A 78 5.41 -3.18 -8.58
N PHE A 79 5.28 -2.34 -7.56
CA PHE A 79 5.42 -0.90 -7.67
C PHE A 79 6.87 -0.52 -7.42
N LYS A 80 7.48 0.26 -8.33
CA LYS A 80 8.86 0.73 -8.25
C LYS A 80 9.01 1.80 -7.17
N LEU A 81 8.85 1.43 -5.91
CA LEU A 81 9.00 2.33 -4.78
C LEU A 81 10.44 2.88 -4.69
N SER A 82 11.43 2.06 -5.02
CA SER A 82 12.84 2.45 -5.08
C SER A 82 13.10 3.67 -5.98
N LYS A 83 12.36 3.83 -7.07
CA LYS A 83 12.43 5.00 -7.98
C LYS A 83 12.10 6.32 -7.27
N TYR A 84 11.32 6.28 -6.21
CA TYR A 84 10.83 7.46 -5.49
C TYR A 84 11.63 7.79 -4.23
N GLU A 85 12.67 7.02 -3.92
CA GLU A 85 13.45 7.13 -2.68
C GLU A 85 14.00 8.54 -2.44
N ASP A 86 14.67 9.13 -3.42
CA ASP A 86 15.24 10.48 -3.28
C ASP A 86 14.17 11.54 -3.04
N ARG A 87 13.01 11.39 -3.69
CA ARG A 87 11.88 12.29 -3.50
C ARG A 87 11.28 12.18 -2.10
N ILE A 88 11.19 10.95 -1.58
CA ILE A 88 10.71 10.71 -0.23
C ILE A 88 11.71 11.26 0.80
N LYS A 89 13.01 11.04 0.62
CA LYS A 89 14.06 11.62 1.45
C LYS A 89 13.98 13.15 1.49
N GLU A 90 13.66 13.78 0.37
CA GLU A 90 13.47 15.24 0.32
C GLU A 90 12.26 15.71 1.13
N LEU A 91 11.14 14.95 1.12
CA LEU A 91 9.97 15.27 1.95
C LEU A 91 10.29 15.22 3.44
N PHE A 92 11.11 14.26 3.89
CA PHE A 92 11.51 14.13 5.28
C PHE A 92 12.45 15.25 5.79
N LYS A 93 13.02 16.07 4.90
CA LYS A 93 13.75 17.29 5.31
C LYS A 93 12.80 18.36 5.86
N ASN A 94 11.51 18.30 5.53
CA ASN A 94 10.52 19.18 6.11
C ASN A 94 10.10 18.65 7.50
N PRO A 95 10.36 19.38 8.61
CA PRO A 95 10.04 18.92 9.96
C PRO A 95 8.52 18.74 10.20
N ASN A 96 7.69 19.32 9.34
CA ASN A 96 6.22 19.19 9.43
C ASN A 96 5.67 18.03 8.60
N TYR A 97 6.51 17.29 7.88
CA TYR A 97 6.06 16.17 7.04
C TYR A 97 5.61 14.96 7.87
N CYS A 98 6.36 14.63 8.91
CA CYS A 98 6.05 13.53 9.82
C CYS A 98 6.25 13.97 11.27
N PHE A 99 5.21 13.93 12.07
CA PHE A 99 5.24 14.37 13.48
C PHE A 99 4.67 13.28 14.40
N PRO A 100 5.20 13.12 15.62
CA PRO A 100 6.35 13.81 16.21
C PRO A 100 7.69 13.39 15.61
N GLU A 101 8.72 14.22 15.76
CA GLU A 101 10.07 14.02 15.19
C GLU A 101 10.66 12.62 15.46
N ALA A 102 10.39 12.03 16.62
CA ALA A 102 10.80 10.67 16.93
C ALA A 102 10.26 9.63 15.92
N ARG A 103 9.08 9.87 15.32
CA ARG A 103 8.51 9.00 14.28
C ARG A 103 9.17 9.25 12.93
N ALA A 104 9.50 10.50 12.62
CA ALA A 104 10.27 10.80 11.42
C ALA A 104 11.63 10.11 11.46
N ASN A 105 12.36 10.22 12.58
CA ASN A 105 13.66 9.59 12.77
C ASN A 105 13.57 8.05 12.68
N GLU A 106 12.52 7.45 13.25
CA GLU A 106 12.26 6.00 13.12
C GLU A 106 12.06 5.57 11.65
N MET A 107 11.32 6.34 10.86
CA MET A 107 11.10 6.06 9.44
C MET A 107 12.38 6.20 8.62
N ILE A 108 13.17 7.23 8.90
CA ILE A 108 14.46 7.46 8.24
C ILE A 108 15.42 6.31 8.53
N ALA A 109 15.66 5.99 9.81
CA ALA A 109 16.64 4.99 10.22
C ALA A 109 16.25 3.57 9.76
N ASN A 110 14.95 3.21 9.84
CA ASN A 110 14.53 1.83 9.58
C ASN A 110 14.24 1.56 8.11
N PHE A 111 13.94 2.58 7.30
CA PHE A 111 13.47 2.37 5.92
C PHE A 111 14.23 3.18 4.87
N LEU A 112 14.60 4.43 5.14
CA LEU A 112 15.25 5.28 4.13
C LEU A 112 16.77 5.12 4.11
N GLU A 113 17.41 4.89 5.26
CA GLU A 113 18.87 4.64 5.33
C GLU A 113 19.27 3.31 4.70
N PRO A 114 18.53 2.19 4.95
CA PRO A 114 18.82 0.93 4.28
C PRO A 114 18.54 0.95 2.77
N GLY A 115 17.74 1.89 2.28
CA GLY A 115 17.23 1.96 0.91
C GLY A 115 15.85 1.34 0.76
N LEU A 116 15.08 1.84 -0.21
CA LEU A 116 13.72 1.36 -0.49
C LEU A 116 13.75 0.25 -1.53
N GLU A 117 13.03 -0.82 -1.24
CA GLU A 117 12.77 -1.92 -2.18
C GLU A 117 11.42 -1.74 -2.88
N ASP A 118 11.30 -2.34 -4.07
CA ASP A 118 10.05 -2.35 -4.81
C ASP A 118 8.99 -3.14 -4.07
N LEU A 119 7.77 -2.64 -4.08
CA LEU A 119 6.67 -3.17 -3.29
C LEU A 119 5.79 -4.09 -4.12
N CYS A 120 5.57 -5.32 -3.67
CA CYS A 120 4.56 -6.20 -4.26
C CYS A 120 3.15 -5.64 -4.01
N VAL A 121 2.41 -5.36 -5.10
CA VAL A 121 1.13 -4.62 -5.06
C VAL A 121 -0.05 -5.43 -5.55
N THR A 122 0.10 -6.74 -5.76
CA THR A 122 -1.00 -7.65 -6.06
C THR A 122 -0.88 -8.98 -5.36
N ARG A 123 -1.99 -9.74 -5.35
CA ARG A 123 -2.07 -11.12 -4.87
C ARG A 123 -2.95 -11.94 -5.81
N THR A 124 -2.68 -13.26 -5.91
CA THR A 124 -3.49 -14.22 -6.66
C THR A 124 -4.12 -15.29 -5.76
N THR A 125 -3.73 -15.34 -4.48
CA THR A 125 -4.14 -16.36 -3.53
C THR A 125 -5.57 -16.22 -3.02
N PHE A 126 -6.24 -15.10 -3.30
CA PHE A 126 -7.65 -14.87 -2.93
C PHE A 126 -8.36 -14.02 -3.98
N ASP A 127 -9.69 -14.15 -4.04
CA ASP A 127 -10.53 -13.48 -5.03
C ASP A 127 -11.22 -12.21 -4.54
N TRP A 128 -11.22 -11.97 -3.23
CA TRP A 128 -11.85 -10.79 -2.66
C TRP A 128 -10.96 -9.56 -2.80
N GLY A 129 -11.53 -8.47 -3.30
CA GLY A 129 -10.85 -7.18 -3.47
C GLY A 129 -11.04 -6.60 -4.88
N ILE A 130 -10.30 -5.54 -5.18
CA ILE A 130 -10.36 -4.86 -6.47
C ILE A 130 -9.48 -5.61 -7.47
N LYS A 131 -10.07 -6.10 -8.55
CA LYS A 131 -9.33 -6.81 -9.61
C LYS A 131 -8.50 -5.84 -10.43
N VAL A 132 -7.30 -6.30 -10.85
CA VAL A 132 -6.48 -5.61 -11.84
C VAL A 132 -7.21 -5.62 -13.19
N PRO A 133 -7.52 -4.46 -13.80
CA PRO A 133 -8.43 -4.41 -14.96
C PRO A 133 -7.90 -5.11 -16.21
N PHE A 134 -6.60 -5.23 -16.36
CA PHE A 134 -5.94 -5.88 -17.51
C PHE A 134 -5.40 -7.28 -17.18
N ASP A 135 -5.57 -7.76 -15.93
CA ASP A 135 -5.19 -9.11 -15.50
C ASP A 135 -6.03 -9.53 -14.28
N GLU A 136 -7.25 -9.99 -14.54
CA GLU A 136 -8.26 -10.29 -13.50
C GLU A 136 -7.89 -11.44 -12.56
N LYS A 137 -6.80 -12.18 -12.82
CA LYS A 137 -6.26 -13.17 -11.90
C LYS A 137 -5.69 -12.50 -10.63
N HIS A 138 -5.30 -11.23 -10.75
CA HIS A 138 -4.69 -10.47 -9.69
C HIS A 138 -5.70 -9.58 -8.97
N VAL A 139 -5.61 -9.55 -7.65
CA VAL A 139 -6.30 -8.61 -6.77
C VAL A 139 -5.30 -7.54 -6.34
N ILE A 140 -5.68 -6.28 -6.42
CA ILE A 140 -4.86 -5.15 -5.96
C ILE A 140 -4.66 -5.25 -4.45
N TYR A 141 -3.42 -5.09 -4.01
CA TYR A 141 -3.05 -5.21 -2.61
C TYR A 141 -3.66 -4.09 -1.76
N VAL A 142 -4.09 -4.46 -0.56
CA VAL A 142 -4.87 -3.61 0.34
C VAL A 142 -4.28 -2.22 0.59
N TRP A 143 -2.97 -2.06 0.65
CA TRP A 143 -2.38 -0.75 0.91
C TRP A 143 -2.43 0.21 -0.29
N VAL A 144 -2.37 -0.28 -1.52
CA VAL A 144 -2.63 0.55 -2.71
C VAL A 144 -4.08 1.01 -2.72
N ASP A 145 -5.00 0.09 -2.42
CA ASP A 145 -6.42 0.36 -2.27
C ASP A 145 -6.66 1.37 -1.13
N ALA A 146 -6.27 1.02 0.09
CA ALA A 146 -6.57 1.81 1.28
C ALA A 146 -5.96 3.22 1.25
N LEU A 147 -4.70 3.38 0.82
CA LEU A 147 -4.05 4.70 0.81
C LEU A 147 -4.65 5.67 -0.22
N CYS A 148 -5.17 5.15 -1.32
CA CYS A 148 -5.81 5.98 -2.32
C CYS A 148 -7.19 6.51 -1.91
N ASN A 149 -7.80 6.02 -0.81
CA ASN A 149 -9.13 6.49 -0.40
C ASN A 149 -9.17 7.99 -0.14
N TYR A 150 -8.08 8.58 0.36
CA TYR A 150 -7.98 10.02 0.62
C TYR A 150 -8.23 10.87 -0.62
N ILE A 151 -7.70 10.45 -1.76
CA ILE A 151 -7.84 11.18 -3.02
C ILE A 151 -9.12 10.79 -3.79
N THR A 152 -9.54 9.53 -3.68
CA THR A 152 -10.77 9.09 -4.35
C THR A 152 -12.02 9.67 -3.69
N ALA A 153 -12.02 9.87 -2.37
CA ALA A 153 -13.08 10.58 -1.66
C ALA A 153 -13.27 12.01 -2.18
N LEU A 154 -12.18 12.65 -2.61
CA LEU A 154 -12.19 14.00 -3.17
C LEU A 154 -12.48 14.03 -4.68
N GLY A 155 -12.73 12.88 -5.32
CA GLY A 155 -13.08 12.81 -6.73
C GLY A 155 -11.87 12.78 -7.69
N TYR A 156 -10.66 12.46 -7.23
CA TYR A 156 -9.50 12.32 -8.13
C TYR A 156 -9.80 11.38 -9.30
N MET A 157 -9.49 11.79 -10.53
CA MET A 157 -9.76 11.07 -11.79
C MET A 157 -11.25 10.74 -12.04
N SER A 158 -12.18 11.34 -11.32
CA SER A 158 -13.63 11.27 -11.61
C SER A 158 -14.04 12.36 -12.59
N GLU A 159 -15.33 12.41 -12.91
CA GLU A 159 -15.89 13.48 -13.76
C GLU A 159 -15.88 14.84 -13.05
N ASP A 160 -16.03 14.85 -11.72
CA ASP A 160 -15.89 16.05 -10.89
C ASP A 160 -14.74 15.88 -9.91
N ASP A 161 -13.63 16.54 -10.19
CA ASP A 161 -12.43 16.58 -9.37
C ASP A 161 -12.25 17.92 -8.61
N SER A 162 -13.32 18.70 -8.50
CA SER A 162 -13.31 20.04 -7.89
C SER A 162 -12.85 20.01 -6.43
N LEU A 163 -13.33 19.02 -5.65
CA LEU A 163 -12.90 18.84 -4.25
C LEU A 163 -11.44 18.44 -4.15
N PHE A 164 -10.96 17.58 -5.06
CA PHE A 164 -9.55 17.21 -5.11
C PHE A 164 -8.67 18.44 -5.38
N LYS A 165 -8.98 19.24 -6.37
CA LYS A 165 -8.23 20.46 -6.69
C LYS A 165 -8.25 21.49 -5.57
N LYS A 166 -9.30 21.53 -4.77
CA LYS A 166 -9.46 22.48 -3.66
C LYS A 166 -8.75 22.03 -2.37
N TYR A 167 -8.81 20.73 -2.04
CA TYR A 167 -8.44 20.25 -0.73
C TYR A 167 -7.19 19.35 -0.72
N TRP A 168 -6.68 18.93 -1.87
CA TRP A 168 -5.46 18.15 -1.94
C TRP A 168 -4.26 19.04 -2.31
N PRO A 169 -3.08 18.90 -1.67
CA PRO A 169 -2.78 17.94 -0.59
C PRO A 169 -3.45 18.29 0.74
N ALA A 170 -3.69 17.25 1.56
CA ALA A 170 -4.25 17.41 2.89
C ALA A 170 -3.34 18.27 3.79
N ASN A 171 -3.93 19.15 4.61
CA ASN A 171 -3.17 19.92 5.57
C ASN A 171 -2.62 19.05 6.71
N ILE A 172 -3.41 18.09 7.18
CA ILE A 172 -3.06 17.17 8.26
C ILE A 172 -3.69 15.80 7.96
N GLN A 173 -2.90 14.75 8.15
CA GLN A 173 -3.37 13.36 8.20
C GLN A 173 -3.09 12.80 9.59
N VAL A 174 -4.13 12.32 10.28
CA VAL A 174 -4.02 11.72 11.61
C VAL A 174 -4.12 10.21 11.46
N VAL A 175 -3.03 9.52 11.78
CA VAL A 175 -2.90 8.07 11.56
C VAL A 175 -2.38 7.37 12.81
N GLY A 176 -2.68 6.08 12.95
CA GLY A 176 -2.10 5.24 13.99
C GLY A 176 -0.60 5.04 13.80
N LYS A 177 0.13 4.83 14.89
CA LYS A 177 1.58 4.62 14.88
C LYS A 177 1.99 3.48 13.93
N GLU A 178 1.25 2.41 13.92
CA GLU A 178 1.55 1.17 13.19
C GLU A 178 1.47 1.36 11.67
N ILE A 179 0.76 2.39 11.22
CA ILE A 179 0.54 2.65 9.79
C ILE A 179 1.25 3.92 9.28
N ILE A 180 2.11 4.55 10.09
CA ILE A 180 2.90 5.73 9.68
C ILE A 180 3.73 5.44 8.43
N ARG A 181 4.42 4.28 8.37
CA ARG A 181 5.21 3.88 7.21
C ARG A 181 4.40 3.94 5.91
N PHE A 182 3.19 3.43 5.94
CA PHE A 182 2.32 3.39 4.76
C PHE A 182 1.88 4.78 4.31
N HIS A 183 1.81 5.77 5.20
CA HIS A 183 1.38 7.13 4.88
C HIS A 183 2.52 8.09 4.57
N THR A 184 3.76 7.73 4.89
CA THR A 184 4.90 8.63 4.71
C THR A 184 5.92 8.12 3.71
N ILE A 185 5.92 6.82 3.41
CA ILE A 185 6.89 6.19 2.51
C ILE A 185 6.20 5.56 1.30
N ILE A 186 5.02 4.94 1.47
CA ILE A 186 4.27 4.26 0.42
C ILE A 186 3.12 5.15 -0.06
#